data_d4578b5d34d73ccfb24ad111ebbc9949
#
_entry.id   d4578b5d34d73ccfb24ad111ebbc9949
#
_cell.length_a   1.000
_cell.length_b   1.000
_cell.length_c   1.000
_cell.angle_alpha   90.00
_cell.angle_beta   90.00
_cell.angle_gamma   90.00
#
_symmetry.space_group_name_H-M   'P 1'
#
loop_
_entity.id
_entity.type
_entity.pdbx_description
1 polymer ?
#
loop_
_entity_poly.entity_id
_entity_poly.type
_entity_poly.pdbx_seq_one_letter_code
_entity_poly.pdbx_strand_id
1 'polypeptide(L)'
;WFRMGHWKNYQNPMMEGKSQPSSGWLFNSIANKHADAMDNYPSPNVLPRAEDDEAAAQALSSVLPVVLEQADYEQVYSDTWWRKLKQGTGVKGVFWDPEQRGGVGEIAIRPMNLLMLYWEPGVDDIQASPHFFSLSLADTAQLESRWPQLAGHTASVLDVPHYIHDGGLDTSDKSVVVDWYYKKLSPEGRSVLHYCKFCNGVVLYASENDPALAERGFYDHGRYPFVFDALFMEEDSPAGFGYIDVMKECQTAIDKMNHAMDENVLLSSRQRYVLSDTAGVNEEELTDLSRDIIQDRKSTRL
;
A
#
# COMPACT_ATOMS: atom_id res chain seq x y z
N TRP A 1 9.73 -7.07 0.55
CA TRP A 1 10.64 -6.55 -0.45
C TRP A 1 11.09 -5.11 -0.10
N PHE A 2 10.23 -4.13 -0.11
CA PHE A 2 10.57 -2.74 0.15
C PHE A 2 11.33 -2.50 1.45
N ARG A 3 10.94 -3.17 2.54
CA ARG A 3 11.61 -3.11 3.86
C ARG A 3 12.79 -4.06 3.99
N MET A 4 13.30 -4.62 2.90
CA MET A 4 14.43 -5.58 2.89
C MET A 4 14.20 -6.83 3.77
N GLY A 5 12.95 -7.14 4.09
CA GLY A 5 12.56 -8.27 4.93
C GLY A 5 12.12 -9.52 4.15
N HIS A 6 12.39 -9.58 2.84
CA HIS A 6 11.89 -10.64 1.97
C HIS A 6 12.43 -12.04 2.30
N TRP A 7 13.61 -12.12 2.92
CA TRP A 7 14.18 -13.40 3.39
C TRP A 7 13.39 -14.05 4.51
N LYS A 8 12.65 -13.29 5.32
CA LYS A 8 11.82 -13.84 6.41
C LYS A 8 10.78 -14.84 5.92
N ASN A 9 10.32 -14.67 4.67
CA ASN A 9 9.32 -15.53 4.04
C ASN A 9 9.95 -16.64 3.19
N TYR A 10 11.27 -16.67 3.07
CA TYR A 10 11.99 -17.66 2.27
C TYR A 10 12.49 -18.78 3.19
N GLN A 11 11.63 -19.74 3.48
CA GLN A 11 11.96 -20.93 4.26
C GLN A 11 12.77 -21.91 3.40
N ASN A 12 14.07 -21.70 3.32
CA ASN A 12 14.97 -22.69 2.77
C ASN A 12 15.75 -23.33 3.90
N PRO A 13 15.55 -24.62 4.23
CA PRO A 13 16.26 -25.31 5.29
C PRO A 13 17.79 -25.25 5.18
N MET A 14 18.32 -25.14 3.95
CA MET A 14 19.76 -25.00 3.71
C MET A 14 20.33 -23.63 4.14
N MET A 15 19.47 -22.65 4.37
CA MET A 15 19.85 -21.27 4.74
C MET A 15 19.60 -20.98 6.23
N GLU A 16 19.12 -21.97 6.97
CA GLU A 16 18.86 -21.80 8.40
C GLU A 16 20.18 -21.57 9.16
N GLY A 17 20.23 -20.51 9.96
CA GLY A 17 21.43 -20.10 10.70
C GLY A 17 22.51 -19.37 9.88
N LYS A 18 22.32 -19.15 8.58
CA LYS A 18 23.26 -18.38 7.75
C LYS A 18 22.85 -16.91 7.64
N SER A 19 23.84 -16.03 7.53
CA SER A 19 23.60 -14.63 7.22
C SER A 19 22.95 -14.49 5.83
N GLN A 20 21.87 -13.73 5.77
CA GLN A 20 21.14 -13.45 4.53
C GLN A 20 21.24 -11.95 4.25
N PRO A 21 22.30 -11.52 3.55
CA PRO A 21 22.51 -10.11 3.23
C PRO A 21 21.38 -9.63 2.31
N SER A 22 20.85 -8.46 2.59
CA SER A 22 19.84 -7.81 1.76
C SER A 22 20.37 -6.44 1.36
N SER A 23 20.52 -6.22 0.05
CA SER A 23 20.92 -4.95 -0.50
C SER A 23 19.71 -4.05 -0.74
N GLY A 24 19.88 -2.74 -0.55
CA GLY A 24 18.79 -1.76 -0.65
C GLY A 24 18.55 -1.21 -2.06
N TRP A 25 18.93 -1.90 -3.12
CA TRP A 25 18.82 -1.38 -4.50
C TRP A 25 17.40 -1.05 -4.90
N LEU A 26 16.46 -1.95 -4.62
CA LEU A 26 15.04 -1.73 -4.89
C LEU A 26 14.49 -0.55 -4.09
N PHE A 27 14.82 -0.47 -2.81
CA PHE A 27 14.44 0.66 -1.96
C PHE A 27 14.97 1.98 -2.50
N ASN A 28 16.26 2.03 -2.83
CA ASN A 28 16.91 3.25 -3.34
C ASN A 28 16.31 3.71 -4.68
N SER A 29 16.04 2.76 -5.59
CA SER A 29 15.40 3.05 -6.86
C SER A 29 14.00 3.67 -6.67
N ILE A 30 13.17 3.10 -5.79
CA ILE A 30 11.84 3.62 -5.50
C ILE A 30 11.92 4.99 -4.79
N ALA A 31 12.84 5.17 -3.85
CA ALA A 31 13.03 6.43 -3.13
C ALA A 31 13.43 7.57 -4.07
N ASN A 32 14.35 7.32 -5.01
CA ASN A 32 14.74 8.32 -6.01
C ASN A 32 13.57 8.70 -6.93
N LYS A 33 12.77 7.72 -7.37
CA LYS A 33 11.57 7.99 -8.18
C LYS A 33 10.52 8.78 -7.42
N HIS A 34 10.38 8.53 -6.12
CA HIS A 34 9.49 9.32 -5.28
C HIS A 34 9.99 10.76 -5.14
N ALA A 35 11.29 10.97 -4.91
CA ALA A 35 11.89 12.31 -4.86
C ALA A 35 11.66 13.08 -6.16
N ASP A 36 11.93 12.46 -7.32
CA ASP A 36 11.67 13.04 -8.64
C ASP A 36 10.19 13.48 -8.80
N ALA A 37 9.26 12.69 -8.26
CA ALA A 37 7.83 13.01 -8.31
C ALA A 37 7.46 14.19 -7.40
N MET A 38 8.12 14.32 -6.24
CA MET A 38 7.90 15.45 -5.32
C MET A 38 8.48 16.76 -5.88
N ASP A 39 9.62 16.70 -6.54
CA ASP A 39 10.22 17.86 -7.21
C ASP A 39 9.35 18.41 -8.36
N ASN A 40 8.51 17.55 -8.94
CA ASN A 40 7.57 17.90 -10.01
C ASN A 40 6.11 17.94 -9.52
N TYR A 41 5.87 18.50 -8.35
CA TYR A 41 4.53 18.65 -7.80
C TYR A 41 3.62 19.49 -8.72
N PRO A 42 2.43 18.99 -9.14
CA PRO A 42 1.58 19.67 -10.08
C PRO A 42 0.85 20.86 -9.48
N SER A 43 0.84 21.99 -10.20
CA SER A 43 0.02 23.13 -9.86
C SER A 43 -1.23 23.16 -10.75
N PRO A 44 -2.45 23.23 -10.18
CA PRO A 44 -3.67 23.28 -10.98
C PRO A 44 -3.84 24.66 -11.64
N ASN A 45 -4.21 24.64 -12.91
CA ASN A 45 -4.59 25.83 -13.67
C ASN A 45 -5.83 25.55 -14.49
N VAL A 46 -6.84 26.40 -14.37
CA VAL A 46 -8.11 26.28 -15.10
C VAL A 46 -8.09 27.23 -16.29
N LEU A 47 -8.24 26.67 -17.48
CA LEU A 47 -8.31 27.44 -18.72
C LEU A 47 -9.78 27.62 -19.16
N PRO A 48 -10.18 28.82 -19.58
CA PRO A 48 -11.51 29.06 -20.11
C PRO A 48 -11.69 28.34 -21.46
N ARG A 49 -12.90 27.88 -21.76
CA ARG A 49 -13.27 27.30 -23.06
C ARG A 49 -13.94 28.31 -23.98
N ALA A 50 -14.62 29.29 -23.41
CA ALA A 50 -15.28 30.37 -24.10
C ALA A 50 -14.95 31.72 -23.43
N GLU A 51 -15.17 32.83 -24.10
CA GLU A 51 -14.94 34.18 -23.55
C GLU A 51 -15.76 34.43 -22.27
N ASP A 52 -16.97 33.89 -22.22
CA ASP A 52 -17.88 34.04 -21.06
C ASP A 52 -17.40 33.25 -19.84
N ASP A 53 -16.51 32.27 -20.02
CA ASP A 53 -15.96 31.43 -18.94
C ASP A 53 -14.70 32.01 -18.28
N GLU A 54 -14.15 33.10 -18.81
CA GLU A 54 -12.83 33.63 -18.40
C GLU A 54 -12.81 34.03 -16.92
N ALA A 55 -13.84 34.73 -16.45
CA ALA A 55 -13.95 35.14 -15.05
C ALA A 55 -14.11 33.92 -14.09
N ALA A 56 -14.88 32.92 -14.51
CA ALA A 56 -15.07 31.69 -13.75
C ALA A 56 -13.79 30.84 -13.70
N ALA A 57 -13.06 30.72 -14.80
CA ALA A 57 -11.78 30.01 -14.87
C ALA A 57 -10.71 30.66 -13.98
N GLN A 58 -10.64 31.99 -13.96
CA GLN A 58 -9.74 32.76 -13.11
C GLN A 58 -10.09 32.59 -11.62
N ALA A 59 -11.37 32.64 -11.28
CA ALA A 59 -11.83 32.40 -9.91
C ALA A 59 -11.47 30.97 -9.44
N LEU A 60 -11.73 29.95 -10.27
CA LEU A 60 -11.39 28.57 -9.96
C LEU A 60 -9.88 28.36 -9.82
N SER A 61 -9.07 28.97 -10.70
CA SER A 61 -7.60 28.90 -10.60
C SER A 61 -7.06 29.52 -9.30
N SER A 62 -7.77 30.48 -8.73
CA SER A 62 -7.41 31.10 -7.44
C SER A 62 -7.86 30.25 -6.24
N VAL A 63 -9.02 29.59 -6.35
CA VAL A 63 -9.62 28.80 -5.25
C VAL A 63 -9.01 27.42 -5.12
N LEU A 64 -8.72 26.73 -6.25
CA LEU A 64 -8.22 25.36 -6.25
C LEU A 64 -6.96 25.16 -5.43
N PRO A 65 -5.91 26.01 -5.53
CA PRO A 65 -4.72 25.89 -4.69
C PRO A 65 -5.02 25.95 -3.19
N VAL A 66 -5.93 26.84 -2.80
CA VAL A 66 -6.36 27.01 -1.40
C VAL A 66 -7.08 25.76 -0.89
N VAL A 67 -7.97 25.19 -1.69
CA VAL A 67 -8.67 23.92 -1.35
C VAL A 67 -7.69 22.76 -1.22
N LEU A 68 -6.71 22.68 -2.11
CA LEU A 68 -5.68 21.64 -2.05
C LEU A 68 -4.78 21.79 -0.82
N GLU A 69 -4.39 23.02 -0.48
CA GLU A 69 -3.61 23.32 0.72
C GLU A 69 -4.40 22.94 1.99
N GLN A 70 -5.68 23.30 2.06
CA GLN A 70 -6.56 22.98 3.18
C GLN A 70 -6.80 21.47 3.33
N ALA A 71 -6.83 20.74 2.23
CA ALA A 71 -6.95 19.28 2.21
C ALA A 71 -5.61 18.55 2.45
N ASP A 72 -4.51 19.27 2.74
CA ASP A 72 -3.15 18.73 2.89
C ASP A 72 -2.75 17.83 1.70
N TYR A 73 -3.06 18.31 0.49
CA TYR A 73 -2.93 17.50 -0.73
C TYR A 73 -1.48 17.14 -1.05
N GLU A 74 -0.50 17.92 -0.62
CA GLU A 74 0.92 17.58 -0.82
C GLU A 74 1.27 16.27 -0.11
N GLN A 75 0.82 16.09 1.13
CA GLN A 75 1.00 14.83 1.87
C GLN A 75 0.23 13.68 1.22
N VAL A 76 -1.02 13.92 0.80
CA VAL A 76 -1.83 12.92 0.08
C VAL A 76 -1.17 12.51 -1.24
N TYR A 77 -0.56 13.45 -1.96
CA TYR A 77 0.17 13.23 -3.19
C TYR A 77 1.39 12.35 -2.93
N SER A 78 2.20 12.70 -1.93
CA SER A 78 3.36 11.90 -1.51
C SER A 78 2.97 10.47 -1.16
N ASP A 79 1.96 10.29 -0.30
CA ASP A 79 1.48 8.96 0.12
C ASP A 79 0.94 8.13 -1.04
N THR A 80 0.26 8.79 -1.97
CA THR A 80 -0.27 8.13 -3.18
C THR A 80 0.86 7.69 -4.09
N TRP A 81 1.90 8.53 -4.28
CA TRP A 81 3.09 8.16 -5.05
C TRP A 81 3.86 7.01 -4.43
N TRP A 82 4.04 6.98 -3.11
CA TRP A 82 4.63 5.84 -2.43
C TRP A 82 3.88 4.53 -2.70
N ARG A 83 2.54 4.59 -2.68
CA ARG A 83 1.70 3.42 -3.00
C ARG A 83 1.82 3.05 -4.47
N LYS A 84 1.71 4.01 -5.37
CA LYS A 84 1.82 3.83 -6.83
C LYS A 84 3.15 3.16 -7.21
N LEU A 85 4.27 3.64 -6.69
CA LEU A 85 5.59 3.08 -6.98
C LEU A 85 5.77 1.65 -6.44
N LYS A 86 5.24 1.36 -5.24
CA LYS A 86 5.40 0.05 -4.60
C LYS A 86 4.46 -1.01 -5.15
N GLN A 87 3.18 -0.70 -5.20
CA GLN A 87 2.10 -1.67 -5.50
C GLN A 87 1.44 -1.44 -6.85
N GLY A 88 1.90 -0.46 -7.61
CA GLY A 88 1.45 -0.19 -8.98
C GLY A 88 0.32 0.79 -9.10
N THR A 89 -0.49 0.99 -8.06
CA THR A 89 -1.65 1.88 -8.14
C THR A 89 -1.78 2.71 -6.88
N GLY A 90 -1.88 4.01 -7.08
CA GLY A 90 -2.29 4.96 -6.07
C GLY A 90 -3.77 5.32 -6.27
N VAL A 91 -4.54 5.34 -5.20
CA VAL A 91 -5.95 5.74 -5.25
C VAL A 91 -6.19 6.89 -4.29
N LYS A 92 -6.89 7.91 -4.77
CA LYS A 92 -7.36 9.05 -4.00
C LYS A 92 -8.87 9.04 -3.94
N GLY A 93 -9.42 9.28 -2.76
CA GLY A 93 -10.84 9.53 -2.57
C GLY A 93 -11.07 11.01 -2.32
N VAL A 94 -12.09 11.59 -2.96
CA VAL A 94 -12.49 13.00 -2.81
C VAL A 94 -13.90 13.03 -2.25
N PHE A 95 -14.05 13.52 -1.03
CA PHE A 95 -15.32 13.47 -0.31
C PHE A 95 -15.66 14.85 0.24
N TRP A 96 -16.94 15.06 0.52
CA TRP A 96 -17.41 16.15 1.37
C TRP A 96 -17.44 15.67 2.81
N ASP A 97 -16.72 16.34 3.70
CA ASP A 97 -16.71 16.04 5.13
C ASP A 97 -17.49 17.14 5.87
N PRO A 98 -18.73 16.87 6.31
CA PRO A 98 -19.59 17.87 6.92
C PRO A 98 -19.18 18.26 8.34
N GLU A 99 -18.33 17.46 9.00
CA GLU A 99 -17.91 17.70 10.39
C GLU A 99 -16.72 18.67 10.48
N GLN A 100 -16.04 18.93 9.38
CA GLN A 100 -14.91 19.86 9.37
C GLN A 100 -15.36 21.31 9.56
N ARG A 101 -14.42 22.16 9.99
CA ARG A 101 -14.64 23.60 10.26
C ARG A 101 -15.85 23.88 11.16
N GLY A 102 -16.02 23.09 12.21
CA GLY A 102 -17.10 23.31 13.16
C GLY A 102 -18.51 23.08 12.58
N GLY A 103 -18.62 22.21 11.58
CA GLY A 103 -19.89 21.82 10.96
C GLY A 103 -20.26 22.60 9.69
N VAL A 104 -19.37 23.43 9.18
CA VAL A 104 -19.56 24.10 7.88
C VAL A 104 -19.32 23.12 6.74
N GLY A 105 -18.45 22.14 6.95
CA GLY A 105 -18.02 21.15 5.98
C GLY A 105 -16.87 21.63 5.10
N GLU A 106 -16.11 20.65 4.56
CA GLU A 106 -14.98 20.89 3.68
C GLU A 106 -14.75 19.72 2.73
N ILE A 107 -14.02 19.99 1.64
CA ILE A 107 -13.55 18.93 0.73
C ILE A 107 -12.38 18.20 1.40
N ALA A 108 -12.54 16.89 1.62
CA ALA A 108 -11.50 16.00 2.12
C ALA A 108 -10.94 15.16 0.98
N ILE A 109 -9.62 15.18 0.81
CA ILE A 109 -8.90 14.33 -0.12
C ILE A 109 -8.08 13.34 0.69
N ARG A 110 -8.26 12.04 0.46
CA ARG A 110 -7.62 11.00 1.28
C ARG A 110 -6.96 9.93 0.39
N PRO A 111 -5.76 9.45 0.75
CA PRO A 111 -5.16 8.30 0.07
C PRO A 111 -5.92 7.04 0.47
N MET A 112 -6.50 6.36 -0.51
CA MET A 112 -7.27 5.14 -0.30
C MET A 112 -6.37 3.90 -0.36
N ASN A 113 -6.77 2.86 0.36
CA ASN A 113 -6.08 1.59 0.31
C ASN A 113 -6.68 0.69 -0.77
N LEU A 114 -5.89 0.37 -1.79
CA LEU A 114 -6.33 -0.44 -2.93
C LEU A 114 -6.95 -1.78 -2.52
N LEU A 115 -6.41 -2.43 -1.48
CA LEU A 115 -6.89 -3.74 -1.00
C LEU A 115 -8.25 -3.69 -0.30
N MET A 116 -8.76 -2.49 -0.02
CA MET A 116 -10.08 -2.27 0.59
C MET A 116 -11.11 -1.80 -0.44
N LEU A 117 -10.74 -1.78 -1.72
CA LEU A 117 -11.59 -1.32 -2.81
C LEU A 117 -11.94 -2.50 -3.72
N TYR A 118 -13.21 -2.60 -4.09
CA TYR A 118 -13.70 -3.68 -4.94
C TYR A 118 -14.61 -3.11 -6.02
N TRP A 119 -14.47 -3.64 -7.24
CA TRP A 119 -15.22 -3.23 -8.43
C TRP A 119 -15.55 -4.42 -9.31
N GLU A 120 -16.31 -4.20 -10.37
CA GLU A 120 -16.64 -5.23 -11.34
C GLU A 120 -15.40 -5.68 -12.11
N PRO A 121 -15.14 -6.99 -12.25
CA PRO A 121 -14.04 -7.51 -13.07
C PRO A 121 -14.18 -7.14 -14.55
N GLY A 122 -13.04 -6.96 -15.23
CA GLY A 122 -13.00 -6.71 -16.67
C GLY A 122 -13.33 -5.27 -17.07
N VAL A 123 -13.12 -4.31 -16.19
CA VAL A 123 -13.26 -2.87 -16.51
C VAL A 123 -11.91 -2.18 -16.44
N ASP A 124 -11.55 -1.42 -17.45
CA ASP A 124 -10.32 -0.60 -17.50
C ASP A 124 -10.48 0.72 -16.74
N ASP A 125 -11.66 1.31 -16.81
CA ASP A 125 -12.00 2.54 -16.08
C ASP A 125 -12.98 2.23 -14.96
N ILE A 126 -12.62 2.62 -13.74
CA ILE A 126 -13.49 2.47 -12.58
C ILE A 126 -14.84 3.14 -12.79
N GLN A 127 -14.89 4.20 -13.58
CA GLN A 127 -16.14 4.88 -13.89
C GLN A 127 -17.09 4.07 -14.77
N ALA A 128 -16.60 3.03 -15.44
CA ALA A 128 -17.44 2.09 -16.21
C ALA A 128 -18.04 0.99 -15.34
N SER A 129 -17.50 0.75 -14.14
CA SER A 129 -18.02 -0.27 -13.22
C SER A 129 -19.45 0.08 -12.76
N PRO A 130 -20.41 -0.87 -12.79
CA PRO A 130 -21.75 -0.65 -12.26
C PRO A 130 -21.78 -0.56 -10.73
N HIS A 131 -20.84 -1.23 -10.06
CA HIS A 131 -20.74 -1.31 -8.61
C HIS A 131 -19.33 -0.99 -8.15
N PHE A 132 -19.22 -0.29 -7.03
CA PHE A 132 -17.96 -0.01 -6.38
C PHE A 132 -18.12 -0.08 -4.87
N PHE A 133 -17.24 -0.82 -4.20
CA PHE A 133 -17.27 -0.98 -2.75
C PHE A 133 -15.97 -0.46 -2.15
N SER A 134 -16.11 0.28 -1.07
CA SER A 134 -14.99 0.67 -0.21
C SER A 134 -15.25 0.12 1.18
N LEU A 135 -14.31 -0.66 1.69
CA LEU A 135 -14.38 -1.26 3.01
C LEU A 135 -13.54 -0.45 3.99
N SER A 136 -14.05 -0.28 5.20
CA SER A 136 -13.31 0.35 6.30
C SER A 136 -13.55 -0.41 7.59
N LEU A 137 -12.55 -0.43 8.47
CA LEU A 137 -12.70 -0.92 9.84
C LEU A 137 -13.04 0.25 10.75
N ALA A 138 -14.07 0.09 11.52
CA ALA A 138 -14.47 1.05 12.54
C ALA A 138 -14.63 0.35 13.89
N ASP A 139 -14.42 1.10 14.95
CA ASP A 139 -14.61 0.64 16.32
C ASP A 139 -16.08 0.32 16.57
N THR A 140 -16.37 -0.90 17.05
CA THR A 140 -17.72 -1.38 17.28
C THR A 140 -18.51 -0.50 18.25
N ALA A 141 -17.87 -0.06 19.34
CA ALA A 141 -18.52 0.79 20.33
C ALA A 141 -18.89 2.17 19.77
N GLN A 142 -18.03 2.75 18.92
CA GLN A 142 -18.31 4.01 18.24
C GLN A 142 -19.43 3.86 17.22
N LEU A 143 -19.46 2.75 16.48
CA LEU A 143 -20.52 2.45 15.53
C LEU A 143 -21.88 2.29 16.21
N GLU A 144 -21.95 1.54 17.30
CA GLU A 144 -23.19 1.33 18.07
C GLU A 144 -23.68 2.63 18.72
N SER A 145 -22.75 3.48 19.18
CA SER A 145 -23.09 4.79 19.70
C SER A 145 -23.70 5.72 18.65
N ARG A 146 -23.13 5.71 17.44
CA ARG A 146 -23.59 6.54 16.32
C ARG A 146 -24.86 5.99 15.66
N TRP A 147 -24.98 4.66 15.58
CA TRP A 147 -26.12 3.93 15.01
C TRP A 147 -26.65 2.87 15.97
N PRO A 148 -27.55 3.24 16.88
CA PRO A 148 -28.10 2.31 17.88
C PRO A 148 -28.76 1.05 17.29
N GLN A 149 -29.16 1.10 16.02
CA GLN A 149 -29.71 -0.03 15.27
C GLN A 149 -28.71 -1.17 15.04
N LEU A 150 -27.42 -0.92 15.22
CA LEU A 150 -26.37 -1.94 15.13
C LEU A 150 -26.20 -2.74 16.41
N ALA A 151 -26.76 -2.31 17.53
CA ALA A 151 -26.59 -2.98 18.81
C ALA A 151 -27.02 -4.47 18.71
N GLY A 152 -26.06 -5.37 18.99
CA GLY A 152 -26.25 -6.82 18.86
C GLY A 152 -26.15 -7.38 17.43
N HIS A 153 -25.90 -6.55 16.43
CA HIS A 153 -25.67 -6.94 15.04
C HIS A 153 -24.22 -6.75 14.58
N THR A 154 -23.35 -6.26 15.44
CA THR A 154 -21.93 -6.13 15.19
C THR A 154 -21.30 -7.51 15.32
N ALA A 155 -21.06 -8.17 14.19
CA ALA A 155 -20.30 -9.41 14.16
C ALA A 155 -18.81 -9.13 14.04
N SER A 156 -18.03 -10.08 14.55
CA SER A 156 -16.59 -10.09 14.38
C SER A 156 -16.20 -9.98 12.91
N VAL A 157 -15.09 -9.30 12.69
CA VAL A 157 -14.45 -9.01 11.43
C VAL A 157 -14.44 -10.22 10.50
N LEU A 158 -14.94 -10.03 9.29
CA LEU A 158 -14.51 -10.82 8.15
C LEU A 158 -12.98 -10.79 8.12
N ASP A 159 -12.35 -11.95 7.97
CA ASP A 159 -10.92 -12.04 7.68
C ASP A 159 -10.62 -11.21 6.43
N VAL A 160 -10.32 -9.94 6.64
CA VAL A 160 -9.85 -9.08 5.56
C VAL A 160 -8.36 -9.29 5.46
N PRO A 161 -7.85 -10.02 4.47
CA PRO A 161 -6.43 -10.43 4.37
C PRO A 161 -5.47 -9.26 4.45
N HIS A 162 -5.96 -8.07 4.15
CA HIS A 162 -5.22 -6.84 4.16
C HIS A 162 -4.73 -6.41 5.55
N TYR A 163 -5.43 -6.76 6.61
CA TYR A 163 -5.05 -6.41 7.98
C TYR A 163 -4.11 -7.42 8.63
N ILE A 164 -3.79 -8.51 7.93
CA ILE A 164 -2.74 -9.45 8.33
C ILE A 164 -1.39 -8.81 7.99
N HIS A 165 -0.89 -7.98 8.88
CA HIS A 165 0.46 -7.41 8.82
C HIS A 165 1.40 -8.09 9.81
N ASP A 166 2.71 -7.81 9.67
CA ASP A 166 3.82 -8.33 10.47
C ASP A 166 3.70 -8.20 12.01
N GLY A 167 2.63 -7.69 12.52
CA GLY A 167 2.37 -7.53 13.95
C GLY A 167 0.94 -7.80 14.38
N GLY A 168 0.08 -8.22 13.45
CA GLY A 168 -1.34 -8.46 13.74
C GLY A 168 -2.05 -7.21 14.25
N LEU A 169 -2.84 -6.54 13.42
CA LEU A 169 -3.77 -5.55 13.94
C LEU A 169 -4.81 -6.30 14.78
N ASP A 170 -4.97 -5.91 16.03
CA ASP A 170 -6.08 -6.44 16.85
C ASP A 170 -7.39 -5.92 16.27
N THR A 171 -8.19 -6.84 15.76
CA THR A 171 -9.48 -6.56 15.13
C THR A 171 -10.65 -7.03 15.96
N SER A 172 -10.42 -7.49 17.19
CA SER A 172 -11.46 -8.07 18.07
C SER A 172 -12.62 -7.11 18.33
N ASP A 173 -12.31 -5.81 18.46
CA ASP A 173 -13.29 -4.76 18.73
C ASP A 173 -13.68 -3.95 17.47
N LYS A 174 -13.37 -4.45 16.28
CA LYS A 174 -13.63 -3.76 15.02
C LYS A 174 -14.76 -4.45 14.25
N SER A 175 -15.52 -3.64 13.54
CA SER A 175 -16.52 -4.10 12.57
C SER A 175 -16.22 -3.52 11.19
N VAL A 176 -16.54 -4.28 10.14
CA VAL A 176 -16.39 -3.85 8.76
C VAL A 176 -17.58 -3.01 8.35
N VAL A 177 -17.31 -1.78 7.98
CA VAL A 177 -18.29 -0.89 7.34
C VAL A 177 -18.05 -0.91 5.84
N VAL A 178 -19.10 -1.10 5.09
CA VAL A 178 -19.08 -1.14 3.64
C VAL A 178 -19.78 0.10 3.11
N ASP A 179 -19.04 0.84 2.30
CA ASP A 179 -19.54 1.96 1.51
C ASP A 179 -19.73 1.46 0.08
N TRP A 180 -20.98 1.31 -0.34
CA TRP A 180 -21.35 0.81 -1.65
C TRP A 180 -21.86 1.94 -2.53
N TYR A 181 -21.15 2.18 -3.61
CA TYR A 181 -21.54 3.08 -4.68
C TYR A 181 -22.02 2.27 -5.87
N TYR A 182 -23.16 2.64 -6.46
CA TYR A 182 -23.72 1.92 -7.59
C TYR A 182 -24.45 2.84 -8.55
N LYS A 183 -24.49 2.44 -9.81
CA LYS A 183 -25.13 3.19 -10.87
C LYS A 183 -26.44 2.55 -11.25
N LYS A 184 -27.49 3.36 -11.29
CA LYS A 184 -28.81 2.99 -11.82
C LYS A 184 -29.18 3.86 -13.01
N LEU A 185 -29.94 3.31 -13.94
CA LEU A 185 -30.56 4.09 -14.99
C LEU A 185 -31.82 4.74 -14.44
N SER A 186 -31.93 6.05 -14.54
CA SER A 186 -33.17 6.76 -14.27
C SER A 186 -34.22 6.42 -15.33
N PRO A 187 -35.51 6.69 -15.09
CA PRO A 187 -36.56 6.54 -16.11
C PRO A 187 -36.30 7.30 -17.40
N GLU A 188 -35.50 8.34 -17.33
CA GLU A 188 -35.06 9.16 -18.48
C GLU A 188 -33.84 8.60 -19.22
N GLY A 189 -33.32 7.45 -18.81
CA GLY A 189 -32.13 6.79 -19.39
C GLY A 189 -30.79 7.41 -19.00
N ARG A 190 -30.76 8.27 -17.97
CA ARG A 190 -29.51 8.82 -17.42
C ARG A 190 -28.94 7.88 -16.38
N SER A 191 -27.61 7.70 -16.37
CA SER A 191 -26.93 7.00 -15.30
C SER A 191 -26.83 7.87 -14.06
N VAL A 192 -27.44 7.42 -12.97
CA VAL A 192 -27.47 8.12 -11.67
C VAL A 192 -26.67 7.33 -10.67
N LEU A 193 -25.80 8.00 -9.94
CA LEU A 193 -24.99 7.41 -8.89
C LEU A 193 -25.76 7.39 -7.56
N HIS A 194 -25.88 6.23 -6.96
CA HIS A 194 -26.40 6.04 -5.62
C HIS A 194 -25.31 5.59 -4.64
N TYR A 195 -25.59 5.77 -3.37
CA TYR A 195 -24.69 5.41 -2.28
C TYR A 195 -25.47 4.72 -1.16
N CYS A 196 -24.91 3.62 -0.67
CA CYS A 196 -25.44 2.88 0.47
C CYS A 196 -24.31 2.54 1.43
N LYS A 197 -24.49 2.87 2.70
CA LYS A 197 -23.59 2.47 3.78
C LYS A 197 -24.26 1.39 4.61
N PHE A 198 -23.56 0.28 4.84
CA PHE A 198 -24.07 -0.80 5.68
C PHE A 198 -22.97 -1.47 6.49
N CYS A 199 -23.37 -2.11 7.56
CA CYS A 199 -22.50 -2.90 8.42
C CYS A 199 -23.23 -4.19 8.78
N ASN A 200 -22.61 -5.33 8.55
CA ASN A 200 -23.15 -6.66 8.88
C ASN A 200 -24.62 -6.88 8.46
N GLY A 201 -24.98 -6.46 7.26
CA GLY A 201 -26.33 -6.60 6.71
C GLY A 201 -27.34 -5.55 7.19
N VAL A 202 -26.97 -4.66 8.11
CA VAL A 202 -27.81 -3.55 8.55
C VAL A 202 -27.48 -2.31 7.75
N VAL A 203 -28.47 -1.74 7.05
CA VAL A 203 -28.31 -0.50 6.28
C VAL A 203 -28.29 0.68 7.26
N LEU A 204 -27.21 1.45 7.22
CA LEU A 204 -27.01 2.65 8.03
C LEU A 204 -27.51 3.90 7.34
N TYR A 205 -27.28 3.96 6.04
CA TYR A 205 -27.72 5.06 5.18
C TYR A 205 -27.86 4.57 3.74
N ALA A 206 -28.85 5.06 3.04
CA ALA A 206 -29.03 4.85 1.61
C ALA A 206 -29.58 6.13 0.95
N SER A 207 -28.91 6.60 -0.09
CA SER A 207 -29.32 7.81 -0.84
C SER A 207 -30.70 7.66 -1.52
N GLU A 208 -31.12 6.44 -1.82
CA GLU A 208 -32.45 6.17 -2.38
C GLU A 208 -33.59 6.44 -1.38
N ASN A 209 -33.30 6.37 -0.09
CA ASN A 209 -34.27 6.65 0.98
C ASN A 209 -34.40 8.15 1.29
N ASP A 210 -33.51 8.96 0.74
CA ASP A 210 -33.54 10.41 0.88
C ASP A 210 -34.33 11.02 -0.27
N PRO A 211 -35.51 11.67 -0.03
CA PRO A 211 -36.32 12.26 -1.08
C PRO A 211 -35.59 13.28 -1.98
N ALA A 212 -34.55 13.94 -1.44
CA ALA A 212 -33.75 14.91 -2.18
C ALA A 212 -32.77 14.25 -3.15
N LEU A 213 -32.36 13.02 -2.88
CA LEU A 213 -31.31 12.30 -3.60
C LEU A 213 -31.85 11.11 -4.40
N ALA A 214 -33.07 10.66 -4.15
CA ALA A 214 -33.65 9.47 -4.78
C ALA A 214 -33.70 9.57 -6.32
N GLU A 215 -34.00 10.74 -6.86
CA GLU A 215 -34.06 10.99 -8.31
C GLU A 215 -32.77 11.62 -8.86
N ARG A 216 -32.15 12.49 -8.07
CA ARG A 216 -30.95 13.26 -8.47
C ARG A 216 -29.67 12.42 -8.38
N GLY A 217 -29.62 11.48 -7.44
CA GLY A 217 -28.43 10.73 -7.09
C GLY A 217 -27.58 11.38 -5.99
N PHE A 218 -26.57 10.66 -5.54
CA PHE A 218 -25.70 11.06 -4.44
C PHE A 218 -24.75 12.22 -4.84
N TYR A 219 -24.27 12.20 -6.08
CA TYR A 219 -23.47 13.29 -6.67
C TYR A 219 -24.02 13.68 -8.05
N ASP A 220 -24.15 14.97 -8.30
CA ASP A 220 -24.67 15.52 -9.55
C ASP A 220 -23.87 15.12 -10.79
N HIS A 221 -22.57 14.95 -10.63
CA HIS A 221 -21.69 14.54 -11.73
C HIS A 221 -21.78 13.05 -12.08
N GLY A 222 -22.50 12.23 -11.29
CA GLY A 222 -22.72 10.79 -11.54
C GLY A 222 -21.46 9.93 -11.56
N ARG A 223 -20.34 10.40 -11.02
CA ARG A 223 -19.06 9.69 -10.98
C ARG A 223 -18.72 9.23 -9.58
N TYR A 224 -18.01 8.09 -9.50
CA TYR A 224 -17.41 7.66 -8.25
C TYR A 224 -16.39 8.66 -7.73
N PRO A 225 -16.37 8.93 -6.42
CA PRO A 225 -15.44 9.89 -5.82
C PRO A 225 -14.02 9.33 -5.65
N PHE A 226 -13.59 8.45 -6.55
CA PHE A 226 -12.30 7.79 -6.50
C PHE A 226 -11.53 8.03 -7.80
N VAL A 227 -10.24 8.37 -7.64
CA VAL A 227 -9.31 8.58 -8.74
C VAL A 227 -8.22 7.52 -8.64
N PHE A 228 -8.17 6.66 -9.64
CA PHE A 228 -7.15 5.64 -9.80
C PHE A 228 -6.01 6.19 -10.65
N ASP A 229 -4.79 5.94 -10.21
CA ASP A 229 -3.56 6.37 -10.87
C ASP A 229 -2.59 5.18 -10.90
N ALA A 230 -2.63 4.42 -12.02
CA ALA A 230 -1.77 3.27 -12.23
C ALA A 230 -0.39 3.68 -12.77
N LEU A 231 0.67 2.99 -12.33
CA LEU A 231 2.04 3.20 -12.80
C LEU A 231 2.28 2.49 -14.13
N PHE A 232 2.06 1.19 -14.14
CA PHE A 232 2.06 0.34 -15.33
C PHE A 232 0.67 -0.27 -15.43
N MET A 233 -0.04 0.08 -16.48
CA MET A 233 -1.43 -0.35 -16.68
C MET A 233 -1.49 -1.85 -17.00
N GLU A 234 -2.52 -2.50 -16.51
CA GLU A 234 -2.85 -3.88 -16.83
C GLU A 234 -4.17 -3.88 -17.63
N GLU A 235 -4.29 -4.75 -18.61
CA GLU A 235 -5.49 -4.89 -19.41
C GLU A 235 -6.65 -5.41 -18.54
N ASP A 236 -7.87 -4.97 -18.81
CA ASP A 236 -9.10 -5.35 -18.09
C ASP A 236 -9.08 -4.99 -16.58
N SER A 237 -8.26 -4.00 -16.17
CA SER A 237 -8.18 -3.56 -14.77
C SER A 237 -7.85 -2.07 -14.66
N PRO A 238 -8.53 -1.31 -13.80
CA PRO A 238 -8.15 0.06 -13.46
C PRO A 238 -6.91 0.13 -12.55
N ALA A 239 -6.49 -1.00 -12.00
CA ALA A 239 -5.26 -1.16 -11.23
C ALA A 239 -4.15 -1.72 -12.10
N GLY A 240 -2.91 -1.38 -11.76
CA GLY A 240 -1.72 -1.84 -12.46
C GLY A 240 -0.67 -2.40 -11.51
N PHE A 241 0.53 -2.68 -12.02
CA PHE A 241 1.64 -3.23 -11.27
C PHE A 241 2.75 -2.19 -11.03
N GLY A 242 3.60 -2.44 -10.03
CA GLY A 242 4.60 -1.50 -9.56
C GLY A 242 6.05 -1.93 -9.77
N TYR A 243 6.97 -1.10 -9.30
CA TYR A 243 8.41 -1.42 -9.39
C TYR A 243 8.81 -2.67 -8.61
N ILE A 244 8.10 -2.99 -7.52
CA ILE A 244 8.41 -4.21 -6.77
C ILE A 244 8.18 -5.44 -7.64
N ASP A 245 7.11 -5.46 -8.43
CA ASP A 245 6.79 -6.60 -9.30
C ASP A 245 7.84 -6.79 -10.39
N VAL A 246 8.31 -5.69 -10.97
CA VAL A 246 9.32 -5.70 -12.04
C VAL A 246 10.72 -6.05 -11.50
N MET A 247 11.09 -5.54 -10.33
CA MET A 247 12.48 -5.56 -9.86
C MET A 247 12.77 -6.62 -8.80
N LYS A 248 11.77 -7.28 -8.23
CA LYS A 248 11.94 -8.26 -7.14
C LYS A 248 12.86 -9.41 -7.49
N GLU A 249 12.82 -9.89 -8.74
CA GLU A 249 13.68 -11.00 -9.18
C GLU A 249 15.13 -10.56 -9.35
N CYS A 250 15.35 -9.37 -9.92
CA CYS A 250 16.69 -8.77 -10.03
C CYS A 250 17.31 -8.56 -8.64
N GLN A 251 16.54 -8.03 -7.69
CA GLN A 251 16.97 -7.85 -6.30
C GLN A 251 17.35 -9.19 -5.66
N THR A 252 16.54 -10.23 -5.89
CA THR A 252 16.82 -11.59 -5.38
C THR A 252 18.11 -12.15 -5.98
N ALA A 253 18.35 -11.95 -7.28
CA ALA A 253 19.57 -12.42 -7.94
C ALA A 253 20.82 -11.73 -7.38
N ILE A 254 20.78 -10.41 -7.20
CA ILE A 254 21.86 -9.63 -6.61
C ILE A 254 22.14 -10.11 -5.18
N ASP A 255 21.13 -10.29 -4.34
CA ASP A 255 21.32 -10.72 -2.97
C ASP A 255 21.86 -12.14 -2.87
N LYS A 256 21.44 -13.06 -3.76
CA LYS A 256 22.02 -14.41 -3.86
C LYS A 256 23.49 -14.39 -4.28
N MET A 257 23.86 -13.53 -5.25
CA MET A 257 25.25 -13.40 -5.66
C MET A 257 26.13 -12.80 -4.55
N ASN A 258 25.64 -11.77 -3.86
CA ASN A 258 26.34 -11.19 -2.73
C ASN A 258 26.56 -12.23 -1.61
N HIS A 259 25.52 -12.99 -1.29
CA HIS A 259 25.63 -14.07 -0.30
C HIS A 259 26.68 -15.13 -0.70
N ALA A 260 26.68 -15.55 -1.98
CA ALA A 260 27.67 -16.51 -2.47
C ALA A 260 29.10 -15.97 -2.42
N MET A 261 29.29 -14.67 -2.72
CA MET A 261 30.58 -14.00 -2.60
C MET A 261 31.03 -13.94 -1.14
N ASP A 262 30.14 -13.53 -0.23
CA ASP A 262 30.46 -13.47 1.21
C ASP A 262 30.83 -14.85 1.76
N GLU A 263 30.06 -15.90 1.43
CA GLU A 263 30.41 -17.28 1.82
C GLU A 263 31.78 -17.69 1.27
N ASN A 264 32.08 -17.38 0.02
CA ASN A 264 33.37 -17.72 -0.58
C ASN A 264 34.52 -16.99 0.08
N VAL A 265 34.35 -15.70 0.37
CA VAL A 265 35.34 -14.89 1.10
C VAL A 265 35.57 -15.46 2.50
N LEU A 266 34.51 -15.79 3.24
CA LEU A 266 34.60 -16.38 4.57
C LEU A 266 35.26 -17.76 4.55
N LEU A 267 34.95 -18.59 3.55
CA LEU A 267 35.61 -19.90 3.37
C LEU A 267 37.06 -19.77 3.00
N SER A 268 37.41 -18.81 2.14
CA SER A 268 38.80 -18.57 1.71
C SER A 268 39.64 -17.93 2.80
N SER A 269 39.06 -17.13 3.67
CA SER A 269 39.74 -16.49 4.80
C SER A 269 40.02 -17.46 5.96
N ARG A 270 39.28 -18.58 6.05
CA ARG A 270 39.51 -19.61 7.03
C ARG A 270 40.47 -20.65 6.44
N GLN A 271 41.69 -20.68 6.93
CA GLN A 271 42.62 -21.74 6.58
C GLN A 271 42.07 -23.08 7.08
N ARG A 272 41.92 -24.04 6.17
CA ARG A 272 41.51 -25.40 6.48
C ARG A 272 42.73 -26.28 6.36
N TYR A 273 43.02 -26.99 7.43
CA TYR A 273 44.12 -27.96 7.47
C TYR A 273 43.54 -29.37 7.41
N VAL A 274 44.12 -30.20 6.57
CA VAL A 274 43.85 -31.62 6.57
C VAL A 274 44.92 -32.28 7.44
N LEU A 275 44.55 -32.76 8.61
CA LEU A 275 45.45 -33.45 9.54
C LEU A 275 45.32 -34.96 9.33
N SER A 276 46.47 -35.65 9.25
CA SER A 276 46.50 -37.10 9.32
C SER A 276 46.45 -37.51 10.78
N ASP A 277 45.73 -38.58 11.12
CA ASP A 277 45.63 -39.15 12.48
C ASP A 277 46.99 -39.42 13.10
N THR A 278 48.02 -39.55 12.26
CA THR A 278 49.42 -39.80 12.70
C THR A 278 50.29 -38.55 12.79
N ALA A 279 49.72 -37.36 12.51
CA ALA A 279 50.49 -36.11 12.41
C ALA A 279 51.05 -35.61 13.78
N GLY A 280 50.47 -36.04 14.91
CA GLY A 280 50.93 -35.63 16.25
C GLY A 280 50.84 -34.16 16.57
N VAL A 281 49.99 -33.43 15.87
CA VAL A 281 49.77 -32.00 16.03
C VAL A 281 48.68 -31.77 17.07
N ASN A 282 48.85 -30.71 17.89
CA ASN A 282 47.82 -30.31 18.83
C ASN A 282 46.78 -29.46 18.12
N GLU A 283 45.53 -29.94 17.97
CA GLU A 283 44.44 -29.26 17.27
C GLU A 283 44.07 -27.94 17.93
N GLU A 284 44.18 -27.83 19.28
CA GLU A 284 43.88 -26.60 20.01
C GLU A 284 44.91 -25.49 19.70
N GLU A 285 46.20 -25.86 19.53
CA GLU A 285 47.24 -24.89 19.17
C GLU A 285 47.18 -24.48 17.70
N LEU A 286 46.76 -25.39 16.81
CA LEU A 286 46.60 -25.11 15.40
C LEU A 286 45.40 -24.18 15.08
N THR A 287 44.38 -24.22 15.91
CA THR A 287 43.17 -23.39 15.76
C THR A 287 43.26 -22.07 16.51
N ASP A 288 44.22 -21.90 17.40
CA ASP A 288 44.46 -20.65 18.15
C ASP A 288 45.25 -19.64 17.31
N LEU A 289 44.51 -18.78 16.60
CA LEU A 289 45.05 -17.71 15.75
C LEU A 289 45.80 -16.60 16.53
N SER A 290 45.80 -16.65 17.87
CA SER A 290 46.54 -15.70 18.71
C SER A 290 48.00 -16.06 18.92
N ARG A 291 48.41 -17.26 18.49
CA ARG A 291 49.78 -17.77 18.66
C ARG A 291 50.55 -17.74 17.37
N ASP A 292 51.68 -17.04 17.36
CA ASP A 292 52.57 -16.95 16.21
C ASP A 292 53.45 -18.21 16.01
N ILE A 293 53.54 -19.10 17.01
CA ILE A 293 54.40 -20.28 17.01
C ILE A 293 53.66 -21.53 17.44
N ILE A 294 53.62 -22.54 16.58
CA ILE A 294 53.08 -23.86 16.82
C ILE A 294 54.24 -24.80 17.11
N GLN A 295 54.25 -25.49 18.29
CA GLN A 295 55.33 -26.43 18.62
C GLN A 295 54.96 -27.84 18.12
N ASP A 296 55.89 -28.44 17.36
CA ASP A 296 55.85 -29.85 17.00
C ASP A 296 56.13 -30.75 18.22
N ARG A 297 55.14 -31.53 18.60
CA ARG A 297 55.29 -32.49 19.73
C ARG A 297 56.11 -33.73 19.39
N LYS A 298 56.51 -33.93 18.14
CA LYS A 298 57.30 -35.12 17.73
C LYS A 298 58.80 -35.01 17.96
N SER A 299 59.32 -33.82 18.23
CA SER A 299 60.76 -33.61 18.37
C SER A 299 61.34 -33.94 19.77
N THR A 300 60.53 -34.48 20.71
CA THR A 300 60.99 -34.84 22.07
C THR A 300 61.11 -36.33 22.29
N ARG A 301 61.61 -37.09 21.30
CA ARG A 301 62.18 -38.45 21.54
C ARG A 301 63.57 -38.49 20.93
N LEU A 302 64.54 -38.08 21.75
CA LEU A 302 65.87 -38.62 21.78
C LEU A 302 65.93 -39.79 22.72
#